data_4f98363444d6eea820aaea5e70ef7d75
#
_entry.id   4f98363444d6eea820aaea5e70ef7d75
#
_cell.length_a   1.000
_cell.length_b   1.000
_cell.length_c   1.000
_cell.angle_alpha   90.00
_cell.angle_beta   90.00
_cell.angle_gamma   90.00
#
_symmetry.space_group_name_H-M   'P 1'
#
loop_
_entity.id
_entity.type
_entity.pdbx_description
1 polymer ?
#
loop_
_entity_poly.entity_id
_entity_poly.type
_entity_poly.pdbx_seq_one_letter_code
_entity_poly.pdbx_strand_id
1 'polypeptide(L)'
;MVIVVKVGINGFGRIGRNFFRAALASNANIEIVAVNDLTDIETLAHLLKYDSILGRLNLPVTHNENSITVGTKTFRVFAEKDPAALPWGSVGADIVIESTGRFTKASDAAKHMVGGAKKVVISAPATDEDVTLVLGVNDSAYDPAKHNIISNASCTTNCLAPMAKVLHENFGIVRGFMTTVHAYTNDQVILDFPHKDLRGMFHEEGIAHFMS
;
A
#
# COMPACT_ATOMS: atom_id res chain seq x y z
N MET A 1 13.99 20.34 16.30
CA MET A 1 14.52 19.12 15.63
C MET A 1 13.35 18.51 14.86
N VAL A 2 13.42 18.46 13.54
CA VAL A 2 12.35 17.86 12.74
C VAL A 2 12.49 16.34 12.89
N ILE A 3 11.46 15.68 13.41
CA ILE A 3 11.45 14.22 13.53
C ILE A 3 11.21 13.64 12.14
N VAL A 4 12.17 12.88 11.64
CA VAL A 4 12.02 12.10 10.40
C VAL A 4 11.42 10.76 10.74
N VAL A 5 10.29 10.42 10.14
CA VAL A 5 9.63 9.12 10.34
C VAL A 5 10.31 8.08 9.45
N LYS A 6 10.82 7.01 10.04
CA LYS A 6 11.46 5.91 9.32
C LYS A 6 10.45 4.85 8.93
N VAL A 7 10.43 4.52 7.65
CA VAL A 7 9.38 3.67 7.06
C VAL A 7 10.01 2.47 6.36
N GLY A 8 9.45 1.29 6.67
CA GLY A 8 9.64 0.06 5.91
C GLY A 8 8.49 -0.15 4.92
N ILE A 9 8.74 -0.83 3.81
CA ILE A 9 7.70 -1.21 2.84
C ILE A 9 7.75 -2.72 2.65
N ASN A 10 6.65 -3.40 2.96
CA ASN A 10 6.48 -4.81 2.63
C ASN A 10 5.64 -4.95 1.35
N GLY A 11 6.21 -5.54 0.32
CA GLY A 11 5.68 -5.56 -1.04
C GLY A 11 6.13 -4.34 -1.85
N PHE A 12 7.18 -4.51 -2.66
CA PHE A 12 7.69 -3.44 -3.51
C PHE A 12 7.14 -3.55 -4.94
N GLY A 13 5.86 -3.95 -5.03
CA GLY A 13 5.03 -3.95 -6.23
C GLY A 13 4.65 -2.53 -6.67
N ARG A 14 3.58 -2.40 -7.46
CA ARG A 14 3.14 -1.07 -7.93
C ARG A 14 2.87 -0.11 -6.80
N ILE A 15 2.13 -0.53 -5.76
CA ILE A 15 1.74 0.35 -4.65
C ILE A 15 2.96 0.77 -3.84
N GLY A 16 3.82 -0.18 -3.43
CA GLY A 16 5.03 0.14 -2.67
C GLY A 16 5.98 1.07 -3.41
N ARG A 17 6.21 0.85 -4.72
CA ARG A 17 7.03 1.74 -5.54
C ARG A 17 6.39 3.11 -5.75
N ASN A 18 5.07 3.18 -5.93
CA ASN A 18 4.38 4.46 -6.07
C ASN A 18 4.39 5.25 -4.76
N PHE A 19 4.24 4.58 -3.61
CA PHE A 19 4.43 5.21 -2.30
C PHE A 19 5.85 5.79 -2.17
N PHE A 20 6.88 5.02 -2.52
CA PHE A 20 8.27 5.51 -2.51
C PHE A 20 8.42 6.76 -3.39
N ARG A 21 7.93 6.72 -4.63
CA ARG A 21 8.01 7.87 -5.55
C ARG A 21 7.24 9.09 -5.04
N ALA A 22 6.06 8.88 -4.46
CA ALA A 22 5.26 9.95 -3.87
C ALA A 22 5.95 10.59 -2.66
N ALA A 23 6.52 9.78 -1.76
CA ALA A 23 7.30 10.26 -0.63
C ALA A 23 8.53 11.07 -1.07
N LEU A 24 9.18 10.64 -2.15
CA LEU A 24 10.32 11.34 -2.72
C LEU A 24 9.92 12.70 -3.33
N ALA A 25 8.79 12.74 -4.04
CA ALA A 25 8.31 13.95 -4.74
C ALA A 25 7.69 15.00 -3.79
N SER A 26 7.05 14.56 -2.71
CA SER A 26 6.37 15.45 -1.75
C SER A 26 7.30 16.14 -0.76
N ASN A 27 8.59 15.80 -0.73
CA ASN A 27 9.53 16.24 0.31
C ASN A 27 9.02 15.98 1.73
N ALA A 28 8.24 14.91 1.91
CA ALA A 28 7.73 14.53 3.22
C ALA A 28 8.88 14.17 4.17
N ASN A 29 8.70 14.44 5.46
CA ASN A 29 9.65 14.06 6.50
C ASN A 29 9.64 12.54 6.76
N ILE A 30 9.81 11.78 5.69
CA ILE A 30 9.81 10.32 5.67
C ILE A 30 11.13 9.83 5.08
N GLU A 31 11.74 8.88 5.75
CA GLU A 31 12.89 8.14 5.26
C GLU A 31 12.49 6.68 5.03
N ILE A 32 12.57 6.22 3.79
CA ILE A 32 12.41 4.80 3.49
C ILE A 32 13.73 4.12 3.82
N VAL A 33 13.75 3.29 4.85
CA VAL A 33 14.97 2.63 5.36
C VAL A 33 15.14 1.22 4.81
N ALA A 34 14.05 0.54 4.48
CA ALA A 34 14.08 -0.79 3.89
C ALA A 34 12.81 -1.11 3.11
N VAL A 35 12.94 -2.03 2.17
CA VAL A 35 11.83 -2.67 1.46
C VAL A 35 11.98 -4.18 1.53
N ASN A 36 10.87 -4.90 1.43
CA ASN A 36 10.86 -6.35 1.31
C ASN A 36 10.05 -6.75 0.07
N ASP A 37 10.62 -7.61 -0.76
CA ASP A 37 9.94 -8.23 -1.89
C ASP A 37 10.64 -9.54 -2.25
N LEU A 38 9.91 -10.50 -2.82
CA LEU A 38 10.47 -11.80 -3.22
C LEU A 38 11.12 -11.77 -4.62
N THR A 39 10.96 -10.66 -5.33
CA THR A 39 11.57 -10.42 -6.64
C THR A 39 13.05 -10.05 -6.44
N ASP A 40 13.89 -10.41 -7.39
CA ASP A 40 15.31 -10.07 -7.38
C ASP A 40 15.54 -8.55 -7.42
N ILE A 41 16.62 -8.11 -6.83
CA ILE A 41 16.93 -6.70 -6.60
C ILE A 41 17.17 -5.91 -7.90
N GLU A 42 17.72 -6.55 -8.93
CA GLU A 42 17.95 -5.94 -10.24
C GLU A 42 16.61 -5.57 -10.88
N THR A 43 15.66 -6.52 -10.89
CA THR A 43 14.30 -6.31 -11.37
C THR A 43 13.58 -5.23 -10.56
N LEU A 44 13.69 -5.22 -9.23
CA LEU A 44 13.09 -4.18 -8.39
C LEU A 44 13.65 -2.80 -8.70
N ALA A 45 14.96 -2.67 -8.86
CA ALA A 45 15.62 -1.41 -9.23
C ALA A 45 15.19 -0.94 -10.63
N HIS A 46 15.08 -1.86 -11.59
CA HIS A 46 14.58 -1.56 -12.94
C HIS A 46 13.14 -1.05 -12.90
N LEU A 47 12.24 -1.77 -12.22
CA LEU A 47 10.82 -1.37 -12.09
C LEU A 47 10.62 -0.10 -11.29
N LEU A 48 11.53 0.24 -10.37
CA LEU A 48 11.52 1.53 -9.70
C LEU A 48 11.93 2.66 -10.64
N LYS A 49 12.90 2.39 -11.52
CA LYS A 49 13.41 3.36 -12.50
C LYS A 49 12.41 3.63 -13.61
N TYR A 50 11.73 2.60 -14.12
CA TYR A 50 10.85 2.67 -15.28
C TYR A 50 9.43 2.27 -14.89
N ASP A 51 8.47 3.14 -15.14
CA ASP A 51 7.06 2.90 -14.88
C ASP A 51 6.25 3.29 -16.13
N SER A 52 5.33 2.43 -16.53
CA SER A 52 4.54 2.65 -17.75
C SER A 52 3.56 3.82 -17.64
N ILE A 53 3.17 4.21 -16.43
CA ILE A 53 2.21 5.30 -16.18
C ILE A 53 2.94 6.56 -15.70
N LEU A 54 3.81 6.42 -14.68
CA LEU A 54 4.53 7.54 -14.09
C LEU A 54 5.82 7.92 -14.86
N GLY A 55 6.16 7.13 -15.87
CA GLY A 55 7.37 7.36 -16.67
C GLY A 55 8.67 7.07 -15.91
N ARG A 56 9.76 7.49 -16.51
CA ARG A 56 11.10 7.29 -15.97
C ARG A 56 11.35 8.18 -14.76
N LEU A 57 11.87 7.61 -13.67
CA LEU A 57 12.35 8.38 -12.53
C LEU A 57 13.61 9.17 -12.89
N ASN A 58 13.56 10.49 -12.71
CA ASN A 58 14.63 11.42 -13.12
C ASN A 58 15.85 11.46 -12.18
N LEU A 59 16.03 10.41 -11.36
CA LEU A 59 17.18 10.24 -10.49
C LEU A 59 17.95 8.98 -10.89
N PRO A 60 19.27 8.93 -10.67
CA PRO A 60 20.03 7.69 -10.79
C PRO A 60 19.45 6.63 -9.87
N VAL A 61 19.27 5.42 -10.38
CA VAL A 61 18.91 4.25 -9.59
C VAL A 61 20.01 3.21 -9.79
N THR A 62 20.64 2.83 -8.72
CA THR A 62 21.69 1.81 -8.67
C THR A 62 21.39 0.80 -7.58
N HIS A 63 21.98 -0.37 -7.63
CA HIS A 63 21.81 -1.40 -6.61
C HIS A 63 23.11 -2.16 -6.37
N ASN A 64 23.18 -2.81 -5.23
CA ASN A 64 24.16 -3.85 -4.91
C ASN A 64 23.41 -5.12 -4.46
N GLU A 65 24.07 -6.05 -3.81
CA GLU A 65 23.46 -7.34 -3.40
C GLU A 65 22.29 -7.20 -2.43
N ASN A 66 22.21 -6.13 -1.63
CA ASN A 66 21.23 -6.01 -0.54
C ASN A 66 20.64 -4.59 -0.36
N SER A 67 20.88 -3.69 -1.30
CA SER A 67 20.35 -2.33 -1.22
C SER A 67 20.12 -1.70 -2.59
N ILE A 68 19.17 -0.76 -2.64
CA ILE A 68 18.93 0.11 -3.79
C ILE A 68 19.24 1.54 -3.38
N THR A 69 19.89 2.29 -4.27
CA THR A 69 20.18 3.72 -4.09
C THR A 69 19.47 4.53 -5.16
N VAL A 70 18.73 5.55 -4.74
CA VAL A 70 18.02 6.51 -5.59
C VAL A 70 18.55 7.91 -5.31
N GLY A 71 19.30 8.46 -6.23
CA GLY A 71 20.05 9.72 -6.01
C GLY A 71 21.03 9.54 -4.86
N THR A 72 20.77 10.21 -3.73
CA THR A 72 21.58 10.12 -2.49
C THR A 72 20.96 9.24 -1.41
N LYS A 73 19.76 8.69 -1.62
CA LYS A 73 19.02 7.90 -0.64
C LYS A 73 19.25 6.41 -0.89
N THR A 74 19.69 5.69 0.11
CA THR A 74 19.90 4.24 0.07
C THR A 74 18.99 3.54 1.06
N PHE A 75 18.36 2.45 0.66
CA PHE A 75 17.53 1.61 1.51
C PHE A 75 17.87 0.13 1.33
N ARG A 76 17.68 -0.65 2.41
CA ARG A 76 17.92 -2.10 2.40
C ARG A 76 16.82 -2.81 1.62
N VAL A 77 17.17 -3.94 1.01
CA VAL A 77 16.21 -4.84 0.36
C VAL A 77 16.28 -6.20 1.05
N PHE A 78 15.12 -6.67 1.50
CA PHE A 78 14.93 -8.01 2.05
C PHE A 78 14.13 -8.87 1.08
N ALA A 79 14.22 -10.19 1.20
CA ALA A 79 13.47 -11.17 0.41
C ALA A 79 12.87 -12.24 1.34
N GLU A 80 12.11 -11.78 2.35
CA GLU A 80 11.55 -12.62 3.41
C GLU A 80 10.05 -12.84 3.19
N LYS A 81 9.61 -14.10 3.33
CA LYS A 81 8.21 -14.50 3.15
C LYS A 81 7.36 -14.24 4.39
N ASP A 82 7.95 -14.44 5.57
CA ASP A 82 7.24 -14.27 6.84
C ASP A 82 7.45 -12.85 7.38
N PRO A 83 6.40 -12.05 7.53
CA PRO A 83 6.52 -10.70 8.11
C PRO A 83 7.15 -10.67 9.50
N ALA A 84 6.99 -11.74 10.30
CA ALA A 84 7.56 -11.83 11.64
C ALA A 84 9.09 -11.93 11.63
N ALA A 85 9.69 -12.44 10.54
CA ALA A 85 11.13 -12.59 10.38
C ALA A 85 11.81 -11.31 9.85
N LEU A 86 11.06 -10.30 9.44
CA LEU A 86 11.59 -9.05 8.91
C LEU A 86 12.18 -8.18 10.03
N PRO A 87 13.46 -7.81 9.96
CA PRO A 87 14.16 -7.15 11.06
C PRO A 87 13.95 -5.62 11.04
N TRP A 88 12.69 -5.14 11.07
CA TRP A 88 12.34 -3.72 10.99
C TRP A 88 13.02 -2.88 12.06
N GLY A 89 13.09 -3.38 13.27
CA GLY A 89 13.75 -2.68 14.39
C GLY A 89 15.25 -2.49 14.15
N SER A 90 15.94 -3.44 13.49
CA SER A 90 17.37 -3.34 13.22
C SER A 90 17.73 -2.27 12.20
N VAL A 91 16.79 -1.96 11.29
CA VAL A 91 16.93 -0.86 10.31
C VAL A 91 16.26 0.43 10.81
N GLY A 92 15.67 0.39 12.00
CA GLY A 92 15.04 1.54 12.65
C GLY A 92 13.72 1.96 12.01
N ALA A 93 13.01 1.06 11.32
CA ALA A 93 11.69 1.35 10.76
C ALA A 93 10.65 1.47 11.89
N ASP A 94 10.03 2.63 12.00
CA ASP A 94 8.95 2.88 12.96
C ASP A 94 7.59 2.43 12.43
N ILE A 95 7.35 2.66 11.15
CA ILE A 95 6.09 2.35 10.46
C ILE A 95 6.39 1.42 9.29
N VAL A 96 5.52 0.42 9.09
CA VAL A 96 5.56 -0.45 7.92
C VAL A 96 4.34 -0.19 7.04
N ILE A 97 4.58 0.04 5.76
CA ILE A 97 3.53 0.03 4.73
C ILE A 97 3.41 -1.40 4.22
N GLU A 98 2.28 -2.04 4.53
CA GLU A 98 1.94 -3.36 4.03
C GLU A 98 1.24 -3.22 2.68
N SER A 99 1.94 -3.54 1.61
CA SER A 99 1.47 -3.36 0.23
C SER A 99 1.60 -4.62 -0.64
N THR A 100 1.66 -5.80 -0.01
CA THR A 100 1.66 -7.08 -0.72
C THR A 100 0.26 -7.49 -1.19
N GLY A 101 -0.80 -6.96 -0.58
CA GLY A 101 -2.17 -7.42 -0.74
C GLY A 101 -2.48 -8.79 -0.11
N ARG A 102 -1.53 -9.37 0.65
CA ARG A 102 -1.66 -10.70 1.26
C ARG A 102 -1.98 -10.65 2.75
N PHE A 103 -1.36 -9.73 3.48
CA PHE A 103 -1.47 -9.61 4.93
C PHE A 103 -2.49 -8.52 5.29
N THR A 104 -3.74 -8.69 4.81
CA THR A 104 -4.83 -7.73 5.01
C THR A 104 -5.63 -7.99 6.29
N LYS A 105 -5.45 -9.14 6.95
CA LYS A 105 -6.01 -9.38 8.27
C LYS A 105 -5.11 -8.78 9.34
N ALA A 106 -5.68 -8.10 10.33
CA ALA A 106 -4.93 -7.42 11.39
C ALA A 106 -3.92 -8.34 12.10
N SER A 107 -4.32 -9.60 12.40
CA SER A 107 -3.45 -10.59 13.03
C SER A 107 -2.22 -10.97 12.18
N ASP A 108 -2.33 -10.90 10.86
CA ASP A 108 -1.22 -11.18 9.95
C ASP A 108 -0.34 -9.94 9.78
N ALA A 109 -0.93 -8.75 9.64
CA ALA A 109 -0.22 -7.49 9.59
C ALA A 109 0.55 -7.21 10.89
N ALA A 110 -0.01 -7.58 12.05
CA ALA A 110 0.64 -7.44 13.35
C ALA A 110 1.97 -8.22 13.47
N LYS A 111 2.22 -9.21 12.61
CA LYS A 111 3.51 -9.93 12.57
C LYS A 111 4.69 -8.99 12.31
N HIS A 112 4.49 -7.89 11.60
CA HIS A 112 5.53 -6.87 11.40
C HIS A 112 5.99 -6.24 12.73
N MET A 113 5.10 -6.17 13.73
CA MET A 113 5.44 -5.62 15.05
C MET A 113 6.40 -6.54 15.82
N VAL A 114 6.37 -7.85 15.55
CA VAL A 114 7.37 -8.80 16.10
C VAL A 114 8.77 -8.44 15.60
N GLY A 115 8.88 -8.00 14.35
CA GLY A 115 10.12 -7.51 13.74
C GLY A 115 10.57 -6.12 14.20
N GLY A 116 9.78 -5.45 15.05
CA GLY A 116 10.13 -4.17 15.67
C GLY A 116 9.42 -2.94 15.08
N ALA A 117 8.48 -3.10 14.15
CA ALA A 117 7.62 -2.00 13.71
C ALA A 117 6.68 -1.56 14.83
N LYS A 118 6.43 -0.26 14.96
CA LYS A 118 5.50 0.28 15.95
C LYS A 118 4.08 0.35 15.42
N LYS A 119 3.94 0.58 14.11
CA LYS A 119 2.65 0.69 13.42
C LYS A 119 2.73 0.06 12.03
N VAL A 120 1.57 -0.43 11.57
CA VAL A 120 1.42 -0.98 10.22
C VAL A 120 0.28 -0.27 9.52
N VAL A 121 0.54 0.21 8.31
CA VAL A 121 -0.49 0.79 7.43
C VAL A 121 -0.70 -0.16 6.26
N ILE A 122 -1.88 -0.76 6.19
CA ILE A 122 -2.28 -1.68 5.13
C ILE A 122 -2.84 -0.86 3.97
N SER A 123 -2.27 -1.00 2.78
CA SER A 123 -2.66 -0.26 1.58
C SER A 123 -3.87 -0.88 0.84
N ALA A 124 -4.72 -1.58 1.56
CA ALA A 124 -5.89 -2.29 1.05
C ALA A 124 -6.99 -2.33 2.12
N PRO A 125 -8.24 -2.71 1.77
CA PRO A 125 -9.25 -3.06 2.77
C PRO A 125 -8.70 -4.14 3.70
N ALA A 126 -8.90 -3.95 5.00
CA ALA A 126 -8.42 -4.89 6.00
C ALA A 126 -9.58 -5.58 6.74
N THR A 127 -9.24 -6.53 7.59
CA THR A 127 -10.18 -7.23 8.48
C THR A 127 -9.62 -7.19 9.88
N ASP A 128 -10.46 -6.83 10.85
CA ASP A 128 -10.15 -6.73 12.28
C ASP A 128 -9.06 -5.68 12.60
N GLU A 129 -8.85 -4.70 11.72
CA GLU A 129 -7.93 -3.58 11.93
C GLU A 129 -8.44 -2.63 13.03
N ASP A 130 -7.53 -1.85 13.63
CA ASP A 130 -7.88 -0.90 14.67
C ASP A 130 -8.70 0.28 14.11
N VAL A 131 -8.40 0.71 12.90
CA VAL A 131 -9.11 1.79 12.22
C VAL A 131 -8.91 1.74 10.71
N THR A 132 -9.97 2.02 9.97
CA THR A 132 -9.90 2.34 8.53
C THR A 132 -9.97 3.85 8.35
N LEU A 133 -9.01 4.41 7.61
CA LEU A 133 -8.91 5.85 7.35
C LEU A 133 -9.00 6.17 5.87
N VAL A 134 -9.79 7.20 5.57
CA VAL A 134 -9.82 7.88 4.27
C VAL A 134 -9.47 9.34 4.49
N LEU A 135 -8.37 9.77 3.90
CA LEU A 135 -7.84 11.12 4.08
C LEU A 135 -8.88 12.19 3.69
N GLY A 136 -9.05 13.19 4.55
CA GLY A 136 -10.04 14.26 4.39
C GLY A 136 -11.48 13.85 4.73
N VAL A 137 -11.73 12.59 5.09
CA VAL A 137 -13.06 12.09 5.47
C VAL A 137 -13.17 11.87 6.96
N ASN A 138 -12.31 11.05 7.51
CA ASN A 138 -12.38 10.64 8.91
C ASN A 138 -11.02 10.67 9.64
N ASP A 139 -10.15 11.61 9.28
CA ASP A 139 -8.81 11.75 9.89
C ASP A 139 -8.87 11.88 11.41
N SER A 140 -9.92 12.52 11.92
CA SER A 140 -10.16 12.70 13.36
C SER A 140 -10.45 11.39 14.11
N ALA A 141 -10.75 10.30 13.42
CA ALA A 141 -10.92 8.98 14.02
C ALA A 141 -9.59 8.35 14.44
N TYR A 142 -8.45 8.87 13.93
CA TYR A 142 -7.14 8.32 14.28
C TYR A 142 -6.72 8.71 15.70
N ASP A 143 -6.45 7.69 16.52
CA ASP A 143 -5.87 7.84 17.86
C ASP A 143 -4.47 7.16 17.85
N PRO A 144 -3.38 7.94 17.88
CA PRO A 144 -2.03 7.37 17.82
C PRO A 144 -1.67 6.47 19.01
N ALA A 145 -2.38 6.57 20.14
CA ALA A 145 -2.14 5.75 21.30
C ALA A 145 -2.82 4.37 21.21
N LYS A 146 -3.87 4.25 20.41
CA LYS A 146 -4.69 3.02 20.31
C LYS A 146 -4.51 2.30 18.97
N HIS A 147 -4.38 3.04 17.87
CA HIS A 147 -4.42 2.46 16.53
C HIS A 147 -3.02 2.15 16.04
N ASN A 148 -2.69 0.88 15.95
CA ASN A 148 -1.40 0.37 15.50
C ASN A 148 -1.50 -0.34 14.14
N ILE A 149 -2.65 -0.98 13.86
CA ILE A 149 -2.95 -1.60 12.57
C ILE A 149 -4.02 -0.75 11.87
N ILE A 150 -3.62 -0.07 10.81
CA ILE A 150 -4.42 0.95 10.14
C ILE A 150 -4.68 0.48 8.70
N SER A 151 -5.93 0.52 8.26
CA SER A 151 -6.25 0.34 6.85
C SER A 151 -6.40 1.68 6.14
N ASN A 152 -5.82 1.80 4.95
CA ASN A 152 -6.05 2.93 4.05
C ASN A 152 -7.28 2.71 3.14
N ALA A 153 -8.18 1.80 3.48
CA ALA A 153 -9.37 1.45 2.72
C ALA A 153 -9.05 0.95 1.29
N SER A 154 -10.07 0.88 0.42
CA SER A 154 -9.93 0.53 -0.98
C SER A 154 -9.73 1.75 -1.87
N CYS A 155 -9.25 1.55 -3.09
CA CYS A 155 -9.21 2.59 -4.13
C CYS A 155 -10.61 3.16 -4.41
N THR A 156 -11.64 2.30 -4.46
CA THR A 156 -13.04 2.71 -4.64
C THR A 156 -13.53 3.55 -3.46
N THR A 157 -13.22 3.15 -2.23
CA THR A 157 -13.59 3.92 -1.02
C THR A 157 -12.91 5.28 -1.00
N ASN A 158 -11.62 5.35 -1.35
CA ASN A 158 -10.89 6.62 -1.43
C ASN A 158 -11.43 7.56 -2.53
N CYS A 159 -12.04 7.00 -3.58
CA CYS A 159 -12.73 7.78 -4.59
C CYS A 159 -14.11 8.29 -4.10
N LEU A 160 -14.94 7.37 -3.58
CA LEU A 160 -16.34 7.66 -3.27
C LEU A 160 -16.52 8.47 -1.99
N ALA A 161 -15.81 8.13 -0.92
CA ALA A 161 -16.08 8.70 0.40
C ALA A 161 -15.87 10.22 0.48
N PRO A 162 -14.82 10.82 -0.12
CA PRO A 162 -14.68 12.28 -0.16
C PRO A 162 -15.81 12.97 -0.93
N MET A 163 -16.23 12.39 -2.07
CA MET A 163 -17.34 12.94 -2.86
C MET A 163 -18.65 12.86 -2.10
N ALA A 164 -18.94 11.70 -1.50
CA ALA A 164 -20.15 11.50 -0.71
C ALA A 164 -20.17 12.43 0.52
N LYS A 165 -19.02 12.64 1.18
CA LYS A 165 -18.92 13.57 2.29
C LYS A 165 -19.33 14.99 1.88
N VAL A 166 -18.75 15.52 0.81
CA VAL A 166 -19.07 16.87 0.33
C VAL A 166 -20.56 16.99 0.00
N LEU A 167 -21.14 16.01 -0.70
CA LEU A 167 -22.57 16.02 -1.03
C LEU A 167 -23.44 15.94 0.22
N HIS A 168 -23.07 15.08 1.18
CA HIS A 168 -23.84 14.91 2.41
C HIS A 168 -23.81 16.15 3.30
N GLU A 169 -22.65 16.76 3.48
CA GLU A 169 -22.49 17.95 4.32
C GLU A 169 -23.21 19.19 3.75
N ASN A 170 -23.33 19.31 2.42
CA ASN A 170 -23.95 20.48 1.79
C ASN A 170 -25.43 20.28 1.46
N PHE A 171 -25.87 19.06 1.13
CA PHE A 171 -27.23 18.84 0.61
C PHE A 171 -28.00 17.78 1.41
N GLY A 172 -27.34 16.97 2.21
CA GLY A 172 -27.93 15.83 2.93
C GLY A 172 -28.28 14.67 1.98
N ILE A 173 -27.58 13.54 2.11
CA ILE A 173 -27.90 12.32 1.37
C ILE A 173 -28.89 11.50 2.20
N VAL A 174 -30.06 11.23 1.66
CA VAL A 174 -31.07 10.36 2.27
C VAL A 174 -30.88 8.91 1.82
N ARG A 175 -30.64 8.70 0.53
CA ARG A 175 -30.33 7.42 -0.10
C ARG A 175 -29.64 7.63 -1.45
N GLY A 176 -28.94 6.63 -1.95
CA GLY A 176 -28.30 6.69 -3.25
C GLY A 176 -27.95 5.30 -3.76
N PHE A 177 -27.61 5.24 -5.05
CA PHE A 177 -27.00 4.09 -5.68
C PHE A 177 -25.63 4.48 -6.18
N MET A 178 -24.68 3.57 -6.10
CA MET A 178 -23.33 3.76 -6.61
C MET A 178 -23.09 2.78 -7.76
N THR A 179 -22.58 3.31 -8.87
CA THR A 179 -22.01 2.50 -9.94
C THR A 179 -20.57 2.94 -10.13
N THR A 180 -19.65 1.99 -10.13
CA THR A 180 -18.24 2.24 -10.40
C THR A 180 -17.88 1.75 -11.80
N VAL A 181 -17.12 2.58 -12.55
CA VAL A 181 -16.45 2.18 -13.79
C VAL A 181 -14.96 2.15 -13.47
N HIS A 182 -14.39 0.97 -13.41
CA HIS A 182 -13.07 0.75 -12.84
C HIS A 182 -12.18 -0.01 -13.82
N ALA A 183 -10.93 0.44 -13.99
CA ALA A 183 -9.94 -0.37 -14.69
C ALA A 183 -9.64 -1.63 -13.85
N TYR A 184 -9.51 -2.79 -14.49
CA TYR A 184 -9.14 -4.01 -13.78
C TYR A 184 -7.75 -3.92 -13.15
N THR A 185 -7.57 -4.63 -12.05
CA THR A 185 -6.31 -4.73 -11.31
C THR A 185 -5.92 -6.20 -11.13
N ASN A 186 -4.64 -6.47 -10.84
CA ASN A 186 -4.13 -7.86 -10.78
C ASN A 186 -4.76 -8.71 -9.66
N ASP A 187 -5.29 -8.10 -8.62
CA ASP A 187 -6.02 -8.78 -7.54
C ASP A 187 -7.35 -9.38 -8.00
N GLN A 188 -7.90 -8.90 -9.11
CA GLN A 188 -9.11 -9.45 -9.73
C GLN A 188 -8.85 -10.77 -10.48
N VAL A 189 -7.59 -11.09 -10.79
CA VAL A 189 -7.15 -12.37 -11.36
C VAL A 189 -8.00 -12.78 -12.60
N ILE A 190 -8.06 -11.91 -13.60
CA ILE A 190 -9.00 -12.04 -14.73
C ILE A 190 -8.51 -13.01 -15.81
N LEU A 191 -7.19 -13.16 -15.99
CA LEU A 191 -6.59 -13.87 -17.12
C LEU A 191 -6.13 -15.28 -16.71
N ASP A 192 -6.97 -16.29 -17.03
CA ASP A 192 -6.63 -17.74 -16.98
C ASP A 192 -5.97 -18.22 -15.66
N PHE A 193 -6.34 -17.63 -14.54
CA PHE A 193 -5.86 -18.02 -13.21
C PHE A 193 -6.98 -18.64 -12.37
N PRO A 194 -6.67 -19.51 -11.39
CA PRO A 194 -7.65 -19.99 -10.43
C PRO A 194 -8.31 -18.83 -9.68
N HIS A 195 -9.63 -18.78 -9.71
CA HIS A 195 -10.43 -17.75 -9.06
C HIS A 195 -11.48 -18.34 -8.12
N LYS A 196 -11.84 -17.58 -7.06
CA LYS A 196 -12.85 -18.01 -6.07
C LYS A 196 -14.25 -18.15 -6.67
N ASP A 197 -14.57 -17.27 -7.62
CA ASP A 197 -15.85 -17.24 -8.33
C ASP A 197 -15.64 -17.56 -9.79
N LEU A 198 -15.96 -18.79 -10.16
CA LEU A 198 -15.81 -19.27 -11.54
C LEU A 198 -16.76 -18.59 -12.54
N ARG A 199 -17.82 -17.93 -12.07
CA ARG A 199 -18.76 -17.18 -12.93
C ARG A 199 -18.13 -15.94 -13.51
N GLY A 200 -17.17 -15.35 -12.81
CA GLY A 200 -16.47 -14.13 -13.24
C GLY A 200 -15.42 -14.36 -14.33
N MET A 201 -14.94 -15.59 -14.51
CA MET A 201 -13.77 -15.85 -15.36
C MET A 201 -14.04 -15.91 -16.86
N PHE A 202 -15.26 -16.22 -17.29
CA PHE A 202 -15.54 -16.56 -18.69
C PHE A 202 -16.76 -15.88 -19.31
N HIS A 203 -17.41 -14.97 -18.61
CA HIS A 203 -18.54 -14.24 -19.16
C HIS A 203 -18.11 -12.88 -19.69
N GLU A 204 -18.63 -12.49 -20.85
CA GLU A 204 -18.54 -11.10 -21.32
C GLU A 204 -19.09 -10.11 -20.29
N GLU A 205 -19.99 -10.57 -19.41
CA GLU A 205 -20.53 -9.85 -18.26
C GLU A 205 -19.63 -9.97 -17.01
N GLY A 206 -18.58 -10.79 -17.01
CA GLY A 206 -17.74 -11.08 -15.85
C GLY A 206 -17.04 -9.86 -15.28
N ILE A 207 -16.71 -8.89 -16.11
CA ILE A 207 -16.13 -7.61 -15.67
C ILE A 207 -17.11 -6.84 -14.78
N ALA A 208 -18.41 -6.92 -15.04
CA ALA A 208 -19.43 -6.24 -14.24
C ALA A 208 -19.62 -6.89 -12.85
N HIS A 209 -19.35 -8.18 -12.69
CA HIS A 209 -19.51 -8.90 -11.42
C HIS A 209 -18.37 -8.70 -10.43
N PHE A 210 -17.18 -8.35 -10.89
CA PHE A 210 -16.05 -7.99 -10.02
C PHE A 210 -16.16 -6.61 -9.38
N MET A 211 -17.20 -5.87 -9.69
CA MET A 211 -17.35 -4.47 -9.32
C MET A 211 -18.44 -4.23 -8.27
N SER A 212 -18.99 -5.29 -7.69
CA SER A 212 -20.02 -5.20 -6.63
C SER A 212 -19.44 -5.40 -5.24
#